data_9f027ce58fc0aad2f224b85c64542ed9
#
_entry.id   9f027ce58fc0aad2f224b85c64542ed9
#
_cell.length_a   1.000
_cell.length_b   1.000
_cell.length_c   1.000
_cell.angle_alpha   90.00
_cell.angle_beta   90.00
_cell.angle_gamma   90.00
#
_symmetry.space_group_name_H-M   'P 1'
#
loop_
_entity.id
_entity.type
_entity.pdbx_description
1 polymer ?
#
loop_
_entity_poly.entity_id
_entity_poly.type
_entity_poly.pdbx_seq_one_letter_code
_entity_poly.pdbx_strand_id
1 'polypeptide(L)'
;MNFIMTEDHNLVRKGVSTIIEEKSSFKCAGTFCSIDETKIFLEEYCKNPGYEKLICIIDLNLGNDNGLSLISFIKKTYKNIFCICYSMFKGAGIVEQAVQAGASGYVSKNADLEVLLKAMKETESGKFFMEESLTSNYVVYSNLIQSLTKREKELADLFFQDKNASEISETMGISERAIDNYMTRIYSKLGVSGKIELLERFGE
;
A
#
# COMPACT_ATOMS: atom_id res chain seq x y z
N MET A 1 -17.58 -9.45 -11.27
CA MET A 1 -16.61 -9.79 -10.20
C MET A 1 -16.99 -9.06 -8.93
N ASN A 2 -16.75 -9.67 -7.76
CA ASN A 2 -17.04 -9.06 -6.47
C ASN A 2 -15.86 -8.22 -5.96
N PHE A 3 -16.18 -7.23 -5.14
CA PHE A 3 -15.18 -6.46 -4.40
C PHE A 3 -15.61 -6.25 -2.94
N ILE A 4 -14.65 -5.97 -2.10
CA ILE A 4 -14.84 -5.45 -0.73
C ILE A 4 -14.04 -4.18 -0.54
N MET A 5 -14.42 -3.37 0.45
CA MET A 5 -13.68 -2.17 0.83
C MET A 5 -13.36 -2.17 2.31
N THR A 6 -12.09 -1.94 2.64
CA THR A 6 -11.59 -1.76 4.02
C THR A 6 -11.13 -0.32 4.17
N GLU A 7 -11.86 0.44 4.99
CA GLU A 7 -11.72 1.89 5.15
C GLU A 7 -12.35 2.30 6.48
N ASP A 8 -11.65 2.98 7.35
CA ASP A 8 -12.18 3.39 8.66
C ASP A 8 -13.14 4.58 8.58
N HIS A 9 -12.98 5.46 7.58
CA HIS A 9 -13.87 6.60 7.36
C HIS A 9 -15.21 6.16 6.73
N ASN A 10 -16.28 6.16 7.53
CA ASN A 10 -17.60 5.65 7.14
C ASN A 10 -18.17 6.29 5.87
N LEU A 11 -18.02 7.61 5.68
CA LEU A 11 -18.54 8.30 4.50
C LEU A 11 -17.78 7.89 3.23
N VAL A 12 -16.46 7.79 3.30
CA VAL A 12 -15.61 7.33 2.18
C VAL A 12 -15.98 5.90 1.82
N ARG A 13 -16.00 5.01 2.82
CA ARG A 13 -16.33 3.60 2.66
C ARG A 13 -17.66 3.37 1.95
N LYS A 14 -18.73 3.99 2.47
CA LYS A 14 -20.08 3.85 1.88
C LYS A 14 -20.22 4.56 0.54
N GLY A 15 -19.73 5.80 0.45
CA GLY A 15 -19.82 6.59 -0.78
C GLY A 15 -19.12 5.93 -1.96
N VAL A 16 -17.87 5.55 -1.76
CA VAL A 16 -17.08 4.92 -2.85
C VAL A 16 -17.67 3.58 -3.26
N SER A 17 -18.03 2.70 -2.30
CA SER A 17 -18.62 1.40 -2.64
C SER A 17 -19.95 1.54 -3.39
N THR A 18 -20.83 2.45 -2.99
CA THR A 18 -22.10 2.71 -3.70
C THR A 18 -21.86 3.19 -5.12
N ILE A 19 -20.96 4.16 -5.30
CA ILE A 19 -20.69 4.72 -6.63
C ILE A 19 -20.03 3.69 -7.55
N ILE A 20 -19.14 2.81 -7.03
CA ILE A 20 -18.58 1.71 -7.82
C ILE A 20 -19.69 0.79 -8.35
N GLU A 21 -20.65 0.40 -7.51
CA GLU A 21 -21.78 -0.44 -7.94
C GLU A 21 -22.68 0.23 -8.97
N GLU A 22 -22.93 1.53 -8.82
CA GLU A 22 -23.75 2.30 -9.75
C GLU A 22 -23.10 2.52 -11.12
N LYS A 23 -21.78 2.69 -11.14
CA LYS A 23 -21.01 3.05 -12.35
C LYS A 23 -20.31 1.87 -13.03
N SER A 24 -20.42 0.67 -12.48
CA SER A 24 -19.71 -0.49 -13.01
C SER A 24 -20.50 -1.80 -12.87
N SER A 25 -19.94 -2.89 -13.39
CA SER A 25 -20.47 -4.26 -13.20
C SER A 25 -19.93 -4.95 -11.94
N PHE A 26 -19.08 -4.30 -11.17
CA PHE A 26 -18.58 -4.84 -9.91
C PHE A 26 -19.68 -4.83 -8.85
N LYS A 27 -19.68 -5.85 -7.96
CA LYS A 27 -20.65 -6.00 -6.87
C LYS A 27 -19.95 -5.95 -5.53
N CYS A 28 -20.46 -5.11 -4.63
CA CYS A 28 -19.93 -4.99 -3.27
C CYS A 28 -20.36 -6.22 -2.44
N ALA A 29 -19.41 -7.05 -2.06
CA ALA A 29 -19.63 -8.20 -1.19
C ALA A 29 -19.55 -7.85 0.30
N GLY A 30 -18.99 -6.69 0.64
CA GLY A 30 -18.88 -6.20 2.01
C GLY A 30 -18.03 -4.95 2.15
N THR A 31 -18.26 -4.23 3.25
CA THR A 31 -17.47 -3.05 3.61
C THR A 31 -17.10 -3.13 5.08
N PHE A 32 -15.84 -2.89 5.43
CA PHE A 32 -15.28 -3.14 6.75
C PHE A 32 -14.53 -1.91 7.26
N CYS A 33 -14.57 -1.67 8.57
CA CYS A 33 -13.89 -0.52 9.16
C CYS A 33 -12.52 -0.88 9.77
N SER A 34 -12.17 -2.17 9.81
CA SER A 34 -10.92 -2.65 10.41
C SER A 34 -10.33 -3.86 9.69
N ILE A 35 -9.07 -4.12 9.98
CA ILE A 35 -8.35 -5.31 9.50
C ILE A 35 -9.01 -6.59 10.00
N ASP A 36 -9.44 -6.63 11.27
CA ASP A 36 -10.01 -7.83 11.87
C ASP A 36 -11.36 -8.19 11.26
N GLU A 37 -12.25 -7.21 11.05
CA GLU A 37 -13.52 -7.44 10.35
C GLU A 37 -13.28 -8.01 8.94
N THR A 38 -12.28 -7.45 8.23
CA THR A 38 -11.92 -7.91 6.89
C THR A 38 -11.41 -9.35 6.91
N LYS A 39 -10.54 -9.71 7.86
CA LYS A 39 -10.03 -11.08 7.99
C LYS A 39 -11.14 -12.09 8.29
N ILE A 40 -12.05 -11.76 9.22
CA ILE A 40 -13.20 -12.62 9.54
C ILE A 40 -14.05 -12.88 8.29
N PHE A 41 -14.35 -11.83 7.52
CA PHE A 41 -15.09 -11.99 6.28
C PHE A 41 -14.34 -12.88 5.26
N LEU A 42 -13.04 -12.64 5.07
CA LEU A 42 -12.23 -13.40 4.12
C LEU A 42 -12.12 -14.89 4.50
N GLU A 43 -11.99 -15.19 5.77
CA GLU A 43 -12.00 -16.57 6.26
C GLU A 43 -13.32 -17.28 5.91
N GLU A 44 -14.45 -16.62 6.07
CA GLU A 44 -15.76 -17.17 5.71
C GLU A 44 -15.93 -17.29 4.19
N TYR A 45 -15.60 -16.22 3.44
CA TYR A 45 -15.70 -16.17 1.98
C TYR A 45 -14.88 -17.26 1.30
N CYS A 46 -13.70 -17.55 1.82
CA CYS A 46 -12.75 -18.49 1.25
C CYS A 46 -12.89 -19.94 1.79
N LYS A 47 -13.86 -20.23 2.65
CA LYS A 47 -14.10 -21.61 3.15
C LYS A 47 -14.39 -22.60 2.03
N ASN A 48 -15.05 -22.16 0.97
CA ASN A 48 -15.31 -23.00 -0.18
C ASN A 48 -14.07 -23.04 -1.10
N PRO A 49 -13.54 -24.23 -1.44
CA PRO A 49 -12.33 -24.32 -2.29
C PRO A 49 -12.44 -23.68 -3.66
N GLY A 50 -13.64 -23.41 -4.14
CA GLY A 50 -13.94 -22.77 -5.42
C GLY A 50 -14.40 -21.33 -5.30
N TYR A 51 -14.03 -20.59 -4.24
CA TYR A 51 -14.42 -19.19 -4.10
C TYR A 51 -14.00 -18.34 -5.31
N GLU A 52 -14.88 -17.40 -5.68
CA GLU A 52 -14.65 -16.52 -6.82
C GLU A 52 -13.52 -15.53 -6.55
N LYS A 53 -12.93 -15.03 -7.64
CA LYS A 53 -11.98 -13.90 -7.56
C LYS A 53 -12.62 -12.72 -6.85
N LEU A 54 -11.86 -12.08 -5.97
CA LEU A 54 -12.29 -10.93 -5.17
C LEU A 54 -11.26 -9.81 -5.26
N ILE A 55 -11.74 -8.58 -5.39
CA ILE A 55 -10.89 -7.38 -5.24
C ILE A 55 -11.10 -6.81 -3.84
N CYS A 56 -10.01 -6.61 -3.11
CA CYS A 56 -10.00 -5.87 -1.85
C CYS A 56 -9.46 -4.47 -2.11
N ILE A 57 -10.30 -3.45 -1.95
CA ILE A 57 -9.89 -2.04 -1.96
C ILE A 57 -9.54 -1.70 -0.51
N ILE A 58 -8.29 -1.34 -0.26
CA ILE A 58 -7.75 -1.22 1.10
C ILE A 58 -7.12 0.15 1.29
N ASP A 59 -7.60 0.90 2.29
CA ASP A 59 -6.86 2.06 2.77
C ASP A 59 -5.62 1.63 3.54
N LEU A 60 -4.55 2.37 3.39
CA LEU A 60 -3.31 2.13 4.14
C LEU A 60 -3.38 2.64 5.57
N ASN A 61 -4.17 3.68 5.84
CA ASN A 61 -4.38 4.24 7.17
C ASN A 61 -5.73 3.80 7.73
N LEU A 62 -5.72 2.82 8.61
CA LEU A 62 -6.92 2.25 9.25
C LEU A 62 -6.91 2.54 10.76
N GLY A 63 -6.87 3.82 11.11
CA GLY A 63 -6.75 4.27 12.49
C GLY A 63 -5.37 3.94 13.08
N ASN A 64 -5.29 2.97 13.99
CA ASN A 64 -4.02 2.52 14.57
C ASN A 64 -3.35 1.39 13.76
N ASP A 65 -4.03 0.87 12.74
CA ASP A 65 -3.57 -0.25 11.93
C ASP A 65 -3.02 0.20 10.58
N ASN A 66 -2.08 -0.59 10.05
CA ASN A 66 -1.48 -0.33 8.74
C ASN A 66 -2.01 -1.33 7.70
N GLY A 67 -2.70 -0.82 6.68
CA GLY A 67 -3.27 -1.62 5.58
C GLY A 67 -2.26 -2.49 4.82
N LEU A 68 -0.96 -2.13 4.84
CA LEU A 68 0.10 -2.97 4.26
C LEU A 68 0.17 -4.36 4.92
N SER A 69 -0.11 -4.43 6.23
CA SER A 69 -0.13 -5.70 6.95
C SER A 69 -1.27 -6.61 6.47
N LEU A 70 -2.44 -6.02 6.18
CA LEU A 70 -3.58 -6.74 5.61
C LEU A 70 -3.27 -7.25 4.20
N ILE A 71 -2.66 -6.42 3.35
CA ILE A 71 -2.25 -6.82 2.00
C ILE A 71 -1.28 -8.00 2.06
N SER A 72 -0.24 -7.91 2.90
CA SER A 72 0.72 -9.00 3.10
C SER A 72 0.07 -10.29 3.58
N PHE A 73 -0.88 -10.19 4.53
CA PHE A 73 -1.65 -11.31 5.03
C PHE A 73 -2.46 -11.96 3.90
N ILE A 74 -3.24 -11.16 3.14
CA ILE A 74 -4.07 -11.64 2.04
C ILE A 74 -3.22 -12.37 1.00
N LYS A 75 -2.11 -11.76 0.58
CA LYS A 75 -1.22 -12.33 -0.45
C LYS A 75 -0.57 -13.65 -0.05
N LYS A 76 -0.24 -13.81 1.24
CA LYS A 76 0.33 -15.05 1.77
C LYS A 76 -0.71 -16.15 1.91
N THR A 77 -1.97 -15.78 2.19
CA THR A 77 -3.03 -16.72 2.57
C THR A 77 -3.90 -17.14 1.38
N TYR A 78 -4.21 -16.19 0.48
CA TYR A 78 -5.21 -16.39 -0.57
C TYR A 78 -4.65 -16.12 -1.96
N LYS A 79 -4.91 -17.04 -2.93
CA LYS A 79 -4.37 -16.93 -4.30
C LYS A 79 -5.24 -16.10 -5.25
N ASN A 80 -6.57 -16.11 -5.04
CA ASN A 80 -7.55 -15.49 -5.94
C ASN A 80 -8.08 -14.15 -5.43
N ILE A 81 -7.40 -13.54 -4.46
CA ILE A 81 -7.74 -12.22 -3.92
C ILE A 81 -6.69 -11.21 -4.36
N PHE A 82 -7.17 -10.13 -4.93
CA PHE A 82 -6.36 -9.02 -5.45
C PHE A 82 -6.54 -7.80 -4.55
N CYS A 83 -5.46 -7.12 -4.22
CA CYS A 83 -5.48 -5.97 -3.33
C CYS A 83 -5.16 -4.69 -4.11
N ILE A 84 -6.05 -3.71 -4.08
CA ILE A 84 -5.80 -2.36 -4.57
C ILE A 84 -5.65 -1.44 -3.36
N CYS A 85 -4.49 -0.81 -3.23
CA CYS A 85 -4.32 0.30 -2.30
C CYS A 85 -5.12 1.51 -2.78
N TYR A 86 -5.93 2.08 -1.91
CA TYR A 86 -6.67 3.31 -2.15
C TYR A 86 -6.40 4.27 -1.00
N SER A 87 -5.42 5.17 -1.17
CA SER A 87 -4.84 5.93 -0.07
C SER A 87 -4.59 7.39 -0.41
N MET A 88 -4.53 8.24 0.62
CA MET A 88 -4.11 9.64 0.47
C MET A 88 -2.61 9.78 0.20
N PHE A 89 -1.81 8.82 0.62
CA PHE A 89 -0.36 8.84 0.45
C PHE A 89 0.04 8.66 -1.02
N LYS A 90 1.00 9.48 -1.47
CA LYS A 90 1.49 9.48 -2.86
C LYS A 90 3.00 9.29 -2.97
N GLY A 91 3.70 9.22 -1.85
CA GLY A 91 5.14 9.08 -1.83
C GLY A 91 5.61 7.77 -2.46
N ALA A 92 6.67 7.85 -3.24
CA ALA A 92 7.21 6.66 -3.93
C ALA A 92 7.65 5.55 -2.97
N GLY A 93 8.08 5.91 -1.74
CA GLY A 93 8.45 4.97 -0.71
C GLY A 93 7.28 4.12 -0.22
N ILE A 94 6.11 4.73 0.03
CA ILE A 94 4.92 3.99 0.47
C ILE A 94 4.33 3.14 -0.68
N VAL A 95 4.41 3.64 -1.91
CA VAL A 95 4.01 2.88 -3.11
C VAL A 95 4.87 1.64 -3.25
N GLU A 96 6.19 1.75 -3.07
CA GLU A 96 7.12 0.60 -3.09
C GLU A 96 6.77 -0.41 -1.99
N GLN A 97 6.51 0.03 -0.76
CA GLN A 97 6.08 -0.85 0.33
C GLN A 97 4.80 -1.61 -0.02
N ALA A 98 3.82 -0.94 -0.64
CA ALA A 98 2.59 -1.58 -1.08
C ALA A 98 2.84 -2.63 -2.16
N VAL A 99 3.71 -2.35 -3.13
CA VAL A 99 4.13 -3.31 -4.16
C VAL A 99 4.83 -4.52 -3.53
N GLN A 100 5.75 -4.30 -2.59
CA GLN A 100 6.45 -5.37 -1.87
C GLN A 100 5.51 -6.19 -0.98
N ALA A 101 4.49 -5.57 -0.38
CA ALA A 101 3.44 -6.27 0.37
C ALA A 101 2.57 -7.15 -0.55
N GLY A 102 2.63 -6.95 -1.87
CA GLY A 102 1.93 -7.73 -2.88
C GLY A 102 0.63 -7.09 -3.36
N ALA A 103 0.51 -5.77 -3.28
CA ALA A 103 -0.60 -5.05 -3.91
C ALA A 103 -0.67 -5.36 -5.40
N SER A 104 -1.88 -5.47 -5.91
CA SER A 104 -2.19 -5.65 -7.33
C SER A 104 -2.46 -4.33 -8.04
N GLY A 105 -2.60 -3.24 -7.28
CA GLY A 105 -2.74 -1.89 -7.80
C GLY A 105 -2.59 -0.84 -6.71
N TYR A 106 -2.32 0.40 -7.13
CA TYR A 106 -2.23 1.57 -6.26
C TYR A 106 -2.94 2.76 -6.91
N VAL A 107 -3.88 3.36 -6.19
CA VAL A 107 -4.68 4.51 -6.62
C VAL A 107 -4.77 5.52 -5.48
N SER A 108 -4.55 6.79 -5.78
CA SER A 108 -4.74 7.88 -4.82
C SER A 108 -6.23 8.12 -4.55
N LYS A 109 -6.61 8.43 -3.31
CA LYS A 109 -7.96 8.90 -2.96
C LYS A 109 -8.33 10.25 -3.62
N ASN A 110 -7.32 10.98 -4.11
CA ASN A 110 -7.51 12.24 -4.86
C ASN A 110 -7.71 12.01 -6.37
N ALA A 111 -7.60 10.77 -6.85
CA ALA A 111 -7.87 10.45 -8.24
C ALA A 111 -9.37 10.41 -8.53
N ASP A 112 -9.72 10.64 -9.80
CA ASP A 112 -11.10 10.48 -10.25
C ASP A 112 -11.56 9.03 -10.13
N LEU A 113 -12.86 8.83 -9.95
CA LEU A 113 -13.45 7.49 -9.82
C LEU A 113 -13.10 6.58 -11.02
N GLU A 114 -13.02 7.15 -12.22
CA GLU A 114 -12.67 6.45 -13.45
C GLU A 114 -11.31 5.75 -13.35
N VAL A 115 -10.36 6.36 -12.63
CA VAL A 115 -9.03 5.78 -12.38
C VAL A 115 -9.15 4.54 -11.50
N LEU A 116 -9.96 4.61 -10.43
CA LEU A 116 -10.22 3.45 -9.56
C LEU A 116 -10.93 2.33 -10.33
N LEU A 117 -11.93 2.65 -11.14
CA LEU A 117 -12.65 1.67 -11.96
C LEU A 117 -11.72 1.02 -13.01
N LYS A 118 -10.80 1.81 -13.59
CA LYS A 118 -9.76 1.30 -14.49
C LYS A 118 -8.82 0.34 -13.74
N ALA A 119 -8.36 0.73 -12.54
CA ALA A 119 -7.54 -0.13 -11.70
C ALA A 119 -8.22 -1.47 -11.41
N MET A 120 -9.49 -1.46 -11.06
CA MET A 120 -10.26 -2.68 -10.81
C MET A 120 -10.33 -3.59 -12.05
N LYS A 121 -10.57 -3.03 -13.25
CA LYS A 121 -10.61 -3.80 -14.51
C LYS A 121 -9.25 -4.41 -14.89
N GLU A 122 -8.18 -3.64 -14.76
CA GLU A 122 -6.82 -4.14 -15.04
C GLU A 122 -6.43 -5.25 -14.05
N THR A 123 -6.75 -5.05 -12.77
CA THR A 123 -6.51 -6.04 -11.70
C THR A 123 -7.33 -7.32 -11.91
N GLU A 124 -8.59 -7.23 -12.32
CA GLU A 124 -9.42 -8.39 -12.70
C GLU A 124 -8.77 -9.23 -13.80
N SER A 125 -8.08 -8.57 -14.73
CA SER A 125 -7.31 -9.19 -15.81
C SER A 125 -5.95 -9.75 -15.36
N GLY A 126 -5.60 -9.60 -14.08
CA GLY A 126 -4.32 -10.06 -13.51
C GLY A 126 -3.15 -9.11 -13.78
N LYS A 127 -3.40 -7.91 -14.26
CA LYS A 127 -2.38 -6.88 -14.48
C LYS A 127 -2.21 -6.00 -13.24
N PHE A 128 -0.99 -5.59 -12.98
CA PHE A 128 -0.71 -4.56 -11.99
C PHE A 128 -1.13 -3.19 -12.53
N PHE A 129 -1.80 -2.40 -11.69
CA PHE A 129 -2.19 -1.03 -12.03
C PHE A 129 -1.54 -0.02 -11.09
N MET A 130 -0.99 1.03 -11.67
CA MET A 130 -0.56 2.21 -10.92
C MET A 130 -1.10 3.46 -11.60
N GLU A 131 -1.60 4.37 -10.80
CA GLU A 131 -2.04 5.69 -11.27
C GLU A 131 -0.88 6.41 -11.97
N GLU A 132 -1.15 7.02 -13.12
CA GLU A 132 -0.12 7.63 -13.98
C GLU A 132 0.67 8.73 -13.25
N SER A 133 -0.01 9.51 -12.41
CA SER A 133 0.62 10.57 -11.61
C SER A 133 1.68 10.06 -10.63
N LEU A 134 1.61 8.79 -10.23
CA LEU A 134 2.55 8.16 -9.30
C LEU A 134 3.71 7.45 -10.02
N THR A 135 3.50 7.06 -11.28
CA THR A 135 4.40 6.15 -12.00
C THR A 135 5.79 6.74 -12.18
N SER A 136 5.91 8.02 -12.54
CA SER A 136 7.22 8.66 -12.79
C SER A 136 8.10 8.68 -11.55
N ASN A 137 7.56 9.11 -10.43
CA ASN A 137 8.29 9.17 -9.15
C ASN A 137 8.62 7.77 -8.64
N TYR A 138 7.69 6.82 -8.78
CA TYR A 138 7.90 5.43 -8.41
C TYR A 138 9.03 4.78 -9.21
N VAL A 139 9.07 4.93 -10.54
CA VAL A 139 10.14 4.35 -11.38
C VAL A 139 11.51 4.89 -10.98
N VAL A 140 11.62 6.21 -10.75
CA VAL A 140 12.87 6.81 -10.29
C VAL A 140 13.28 6.25 -8.93
N TYR A 141 12.37 6.21 -7.97
CA TYR A 141 12.62 5.67 -6.64
C TYR A 141 13.00 4.19 -6.67
N SER A 142 12.24 3.36 -7.39
CA SER A 142 12.48 1.92 -7.49
C SER A 142 13.87 1.62 -8.08
N ASN A 143 14.30 2.37 -9.09
CA ASN A 143 15.65 2.23 -9.64
C ASN A 143 16.73 2.62 -8.63
N LEU A 144 16.52 3.71 -7.89
CA LEU A 144 17.46 4.19 -6.88
C LEU A 144 17.56 3.23 -5.69
N ILE A 145 16.42 2.72 -5.20
CA ILE A 145 16.40 1.82 -4.04
C ILE A 145 17.05 0.46 -4.35
N GLN A 146 17.13 0.05 -5.61
CA GLN A 146 17.88 -1.13 -6.01
C GLN A 146 19.39 -1.00 -5.71
N SER A 147 19.92 0.22 -5.64
CA SER A 147 21.31 0.49 -5.27
C SER A 147 21.57 0.34 -3.77
N LEU A 148 20.53 0.30 -2.94
CA LEU A 148 20.65 0.15 -1.50
C LEU A 148 20.93 -1.31 -1.12
N THR A 149 21.79 -1.49 -0.11
CA THR A 149 21.98 -2.79 0.52
C THR A 149 20.71 -3.19 1.30
N LYS A 150 20.59 -4.47 1.67
CA LYS A 150 19.46 -4.98 2.45
C LYS A 150 19.23 -4.18 3.75
N ARG A 151 20.31 -3.82 4.45
CA ARG A 151 20.24 -3.04 5.70
C ARG A 151 19.84 -1.60 5.47
N GLU A 152 20.27 -0.99 4.37
CA GLU A 152 19.88 0.37 4.00
C GLU A 152 18.40 0.42 3.58
N LYS A 153 17.89 -0.61 2.91
CA LYS A 153 16.46 -0.74 2.59
C LYS A 153 15.62 -0.86 3.86
N GLU A 154 15.97 -1.78 4.74
CA GLU A 154 15.30 -1.97 6.03
C GLU A 154 15.20 -0.67 6.83
N LEU A 155 16.28 0.12 6.86
CA LEU A 155 16.29 1.41 7.54
C LEU A 155 15.41 2.44 6.81
N ALA A 156 15.49 2.52 5.49
CA ALA A 156 14.67 3.42 4.69
C ALA A 156 13.16 3.12 4.87
N ASP A 157 12.78 1.83 4.90
CA ASP A 157 11.39 1.41 5.12
C ASP A 157 10.87 1.84 6.50
N LEU A 158 11.67 1.67 7.56
CA LEU A 158 11.31 2.13 8.90
C LEU A 158 11.22 3.66 8.98
N PHE A 159 12.11 4.34 8.28
CA PHE A 159 12.11 5.80 8.20
C PHE A 159 10.84 6.35 7.51
N PHE A 160 10.41 5.75 6.41
CA PHE A 160 9.15 6.13 5.73
C PHE A 160 7.89 5.72 6.48
N GLN A 161 8.00 4.86 7.50
CA GLN A 161 6.93 4.55 8.45
C GLN A 161 6.88 5.53 9.64
N ASP A 162 7.58 6.67 9.55
CA ASP A 162 7.64 7.71 10.59
C ASP A 162 8.24 7.23 11.93
N LYS A 163 9.02 6.12 11.89
CA LYS A 163 9.73 5.65 13.08
C LYS A 163 10.83 6.63 13.47
N ASN A 164 10.89 6.96 14.76
CA ASN A 164 11.96 7.78 15.30
C ASN A 164 13.26 6.98 15.48
N ALA A 165 14.38 7.68 15.72
CA ALA A 165 15.71 7.04 15.83
C ALA A 165 15.78 5.96 16.92
N SER A 166 15.10 6.16 18.05
CA SER A 166 15.04 5.19 19.14
C SER A 166 14.32 3.90 18.74
N GLU A 167 13.14 4.03 18.10
CA GLU A 167 12.37 2.89 17.61
C GLU A 167 13.13 2.11 16.51
N ILE A 168 13.83 2.82 15.63
CA ILE A 168 14.68 2.20 14.60
C ILE A 168 15.85 1.47 15.25
N SER A 169 16.51 2.11 16.23
CA SER A 169 17.61 1.52 17.01
C SER A 169 17.20 0.19 17.66
N GLU A 170 16.04 0.17 18.30
CA GLU A 170 15.49 -1.02 18.94
C GLU A 170 15.14 -2.11 17.91
N THR A 171 14.44 -1.71 16.83
CA THR A 171 13.99 -2.65 15.80
C THR A 171 15.15 -3.30 15.05
N MET A 172 16.18 -2.51 14.70
CA MET A 172 17.31 -2.99 13.91
C MET A 172 18.47 -3.54 14.76
N GLY A 173 18.44 -3.32 16.09
CA GLY A 173 19.52 -3.71 17.00
C GLY A 173 20.84 -2.96 16.73
N ILE A 174 20.79 -1.68 16.38
CA ILE A 174 21.93 -0.82 16.06
C ILE A 174 21.86 0.48 16.86
N SER A 175 23.02 1.13 17.08
CA SER A 175 23.04 2.43 17.76
C SER A 175 22.48 3.56 16.88
N GLU A 176 21.98 4.65 17.50
CA GLU A 176 21.53 5.84 16.78
C GLU A 176 22.64 6.44 15.90
N ARG A 177 23.90 6.42 16.37
CA ARG A 177 25.06 6.83 15.56
C ARG A 177 25.24 5.97 14.30
N ALA A 178 24.92 4.68 14.38
CA ALA A 178 24.96 3.81 13.22
C ALA A 178 23.82 4.14 12.24
N ILE A 179 22.62 4.53 12.75
CA ILE A 179 21.53 5.02 11.95
C ILE A 179 21.93 6.25 11.15
N ASP A 180 22.56 7.25 11.78
CA ASP A 180 23.05 8.46 11.10
C ASP A 180 24.02 8.13 9.96
N ASN A 181 24.93 7.19 10.18
CA ASN A 181 25.88 6.73 9.18
C ASN A 181 25.17 6.03 8.00
N TYR A 182 24.17 5.21 8.26
CA TYR A 182 23.37 4.58 7.22
C TYR A 182 22.54 5.62 6.45
N MET A 183 21.88 6.57 7.14
CA MET A 183 21.11 7.64 6.50
C MET A 183 21.99 8.50 5.59
N THR A 184 23.20 8.85 6.02
CA THR A 184 24.16 9.58 5.18
C THR A 184 24.48 8.85 3.88
N ARG A 185 24.67 7.52 3.94
CA ARG A 185 24.88 6.68 2.74
C ARG A 185 23.63 6.61 1.86
N ILE A 186 22.46 6.48 2.47
CA ILE A 186 21.17 6.48 1.76
C ILE A 186 20.98 7.79 1.03
N TYR A 187 21.18 8.94 1.70
CA TYR A 187 21.10 10.26 1.07
C TYR A 187 22.03 10.38 -0.13
N SER A 188 23.29 9.97 0.03
CA SER A 188 24.26 9.97 -1.06
C SER A 188 23.83 9.10 -2.24
N LYS A 189 23.31 7.90 -1.98
CA LYS A 189 22.87 6.96 -3.04
C LYS A 189 21.60 7.42 -3.73
N LEU A 190 20.67 8.05 -2.98
CA LEU A 190 19.42 8.57 -3.51
C LEU A 190 19.57 9.96 -4.13
N GLY A 191 20.76 10.56 -4.04
CA GLY A 191 21.07 11.87 -4.59
C GLY A 191 20.30 13.00 -3.92
N VAL A 192 20.10 12.91 -2.61
CA VAL A 192 19.43 13.93 -1.78
C VAL A 192 20.40 14.46 -0.72
N SER A 193 20.21 15.73 -0.30
CA SER A 193 21.08 16.39 0.66
C SER A 193 20.78 16.07 2.12
N GLY A 194 19.60 15.48 2.40
CA GLY A 194 19.20 15.15 3.76
C GLY A 194 17.74 14.73 3.90
N LYS A 195 17.28 14.67 5.16
CA LYS A 195 15.94 14.20 5.54
C LYS A 195 14.83 14.96 4.83
N ILE A 196 14.89 16.28 4.81
CA ILE A 196 13.83 17.13 4.25
C ILE A 196 13.66 16.82 2.75
N GLU A 197 14.74 16.85 1.98
CA GLU A 197 14.70 16.57 0.54
C GLU A 197 14.30 15.12 0.26
N LEU A 198 14.71 14.17 1.12
CA LEU A 198 14.28 12.78 1.00
C LEU A 198 12.75 12.64 1.14
N LEU A 199 12.16 13.31 2.13
CA LEU A 199 10.73 13.30 2.36
C LEU A 199 9.97 14.07 1.26
N GLU A 200 10.45 15.24 0.84
CA GLU A 200 9.82 15.99 -0.26
C GLU A 200 9.81 15.21 -1.59
N ARG A 201 10.86 14.44 -1.85
CA ARG A 201 11.01 13.74 -3.12
C ARG A 201 10.37 12.37 -3.16
N PHE A 202 10.38 11.63 -2.04
CA PHE A 202 9.99 10.21 -1.98
C PHE A 202 9.06 9.89 -0.81
N GLY A 203 8.81 10.83 0.10
CA GLY A 203 7.87 10.74 1.20
C GLY A 203 6.41 10.94 0.77
N GLU A 204 5.62 11.56 1.61
CA GLU A 204 4.21 11.87 1.35
C GLU A 204 4.01 12.92 0.24
#